data_c893b4a063f6e024f6889fa802e9033f
#
_entry.id   c893b4a063f6e024f6889fa802e9033f
#
_cell.length_a   1.000
_cell.length_b   1.000
_cell.length_c   1.000
_cell.angle_alpha   90.00
_cell.angle_beta   90.00
_cell.angle_gamma   90.00
#
_symmetry.space_group_name_H-M   'P 1'
#
loop_
_entity.id
_entity.type
_entity.pdbx_description
1 polymer ?
#
loop_
_entity_poly.entity_id
_entity_poly.type
_entity_poly.pdbx_seq_one_letter_code
_entity_poly.pdbx_strand_id
1 'polypeptide(L)'
;VDKQIHILKTNPLDSIYTIAENLTNEKHQLDIIRNTEWSTGNTVFKGFLINNDAHLFMPSIKERKIEFIGDSYTCGYGIYGKNHDEHFSYDTEDNYISYGAITARTLEAEYTAVCRSGIGMLQGYGGTRNFTQPLLFDEIIQHSKSSWNYATYQPQVVILELGTNDISVDVDAEKFIATYQQFIRKIRGYYPNAKIVCAAGPNPGGDKWILLQKMIHSVVNKVNLTNVYYFEFSNFTPNGSDWHPNAIEHQKMAIELTTYLKGLMQW
;
A
#
# COMPACT_ATOMS: atom_id res chain seq x y z
N VAL A 1 4.86 -19.61 8.72
CA VAL A 1 4.21 -20.90 8.53
C VAL A 1 3.09 -21.06 9.53
N ASP A 2 1.89 -21.47 9.11
CA ASP A 2 0.73 -21.75 9.99
C ASP A 2 0.40 -20.62 10.97
N LYS A 3 0.40 -19.38 10.48
CA LYS A 3 0.20 -18.14 11.25
C LYS A 3 1.36 -17.75 12.20
N GLN A 4 2.43 -18.56 12.29
CA GLN A 4 3.64 -18.11 12.97
C GLN A 4 4.42 -17.18 12.05
N ILE A 5 4.75 -16.00 12.54
CA ILE A 5 5.46 -14.96 11.79
C ILE A 5 6.95 -15.07 12.12
N HIS A 6 7.78 -15.18 11.09
CA HIS A 6 9.21 -15.12 11.20
C HIS A 6 9.74 -14.01 10.30
N ILE A 7 10.46 -13.05 10.86
CA ILE A 7 11.13 -11.99 10.09
C ILE A 7 12.47 -12.53 9.63
N LEU A 8 12.64 -12.65 8.33
CA LEU A 8 13.86 -13.13 7.71
C LEU A 8 14.64 -11.94 7.13
N LYS A 9 15.82 -11.65 7.68
CA LYS A 9 16.74 -10.68 7.10
C LYS A 9 17.58 -11.38 6.03
N THR A 10 17.34 -11.07 4.77
CA THR A 10 18.08 -11.64 3.65
C THR A 10 19.45 -10.98 3.50
N ASN A 11 20.43 -11.77 3.07
CA ASN A 11 21.81 -11.37 2.85
C ASN A 11 22.18 -11.67 1.38
N PRO A 12 22.85 -10.78 0.65
CA PRO A 12 23.26 -11.03 -0.74
C PRO A 12 24.17 -12.26 -0.94
N LEU A 13 24.87 -12.68 0.11
CA LEU A 13 25.76 -13.85 0.08
C LEU A 13 25.03 -15.17 0.30
N ASP A 14 23.85 -15.14 0.92
CA ASP A 14 23.06 -16.32 1.23
C ASP A 14 21.96 -16.51 0.18
N SER A 15 21.84 -17.72 -0.33
CA SER A 15 20.81 -18.05 -1.34
C SER A 15 19.77 -19.05 -0.82
N ILE A 16 19.98 -19.65 0.34
CA ILE A 16 19.10 -20.66 0.95
C ILE A 16 18.84 -20.29 2.40
N TYR A 17 17.59 -20.29 2.78
CA TYR A 17 17.13 -19.97 4.14
C TYR A 17 16.19 -21.07 4.62
N THR A 18 16.44 -21.62 5.79
CA THR A 18 15.53 -22.55 6.46
C THR A 18 14.36 -21.78 7.04
N ILE A 19 13.16 -22.09 6.57
CA ILE A 19 11.92 -21.40 6.97
C ILE A 19 11.18 -22.17 8.06
N ALA A 20 11.21 -23.51 7.99
CA ALA A 20 10.62 -24.37 8.99
C ALA A 20 11.31 -25.74 9.01
N GLU A 21 11.36 -26.36 10.19
CA GLU A 21 11.88 -27.69 10.42
C GLU A 21 10.90 -28.50 11.27
N ASN A 22 10.97 -29.82 11.17
CA ASN A 22 10.18 -30.75 11.99
C ASN A 22 8.64 -30.50 11.89
N LEU A 23 8.17 -30.10 10.72
CA LEU A 23 6.73 -29.99 10.46
C LEU A 23 6.08 -31.38 10.56
N THR A 24 4.83 -31.42 11.01
CA THR A 24 4.03 -32.64 11.02
C THR A 24 3.72 -33.09 9.58
N ASN A 25 3.34 -34.36 9.40
CA ASN A 25 2.94 -34.87 8.08
C ASN A 25 1.46 -34.49 7.76
N GLU A 26 1.21 -33.17 7.70
CA GLU A 26 -0.09 -32.58 7.44
C GLU A 26 0.04 -31.45 6.38
N LYS A 27 -1.07 -30.79 6.07
CA LYS A 27 -1.04 -29.60 5.22
C LYS A 27 -0.62 -28.39 6.06
N HIS A 28 0.42 -27.71 5.61
CA HIS A 28 0.90 -26.46 6.17
C HIS A 28 0.66 -25.31 5.19
N GLN A 29 0.34 -24.12 5.70
CA GLN A 29 0.27 -22.90 4.92
C GLN A 29 1.55 -22.10 5.10
N LEU A 30 2.15 -21.73 3.98
CA LEU A 30 3.32 -20.85 3.93
C LEU A 30 2.99 -19.60 3.12
N ASP A 31 3.11 -18.45 3.76
CA ASP A 31 3.06 -17.15 3.10
C ASP A 31 4.45 -16.50 3.18
N ILE A 32 5.00 -16.13 2.02
CA ILE A 32 6.26 -15.38 1.93
C ILE A 32 5.90 -13.97 1.48
N ILE A 33 6.25 -12.99 2.31
CA ILE A 33 5.88 -11.61 2.09
C ILE A 33 7.14 -10.75 2.15
N ARG A 34 7.30 -9.88 1.17
CA ARG A 34 8.26 -8.80 1.26
C ARG A 34 7.62 -7.67 2.07
N ASN A 35 8.21 -7.35 3.22
CA ASN A 35 7.67 -6.34 4.14
C ASN A 35 8.26 -4.94 3.96
N THR A 36 9.36 -4.79 3.20
CA THR A 36 10.00 -3.50 2.94
C THR A 36 9.85 -3.06 1.50
N GLU A 37 9.93 -1.76 1.26
CA GLU A 37 9.81 -1.18 -0.08
C GLU A 37 11.09 -1.32 -0.94
N TRP A 38 11.05 -0.77 -2.14
CA TRP A 38 12.08 -0.86 -3.18
C TRP A 38 13.49 -0.42 -2.73
N SER A 39 13.59 0.52 -1.79
CA SER A 39 14.86 1.11 -1.33
C SER A 39 15.80 0.10 -0.66
N THR A 40 15.27 -1.03 -0.20
CA THR A 40 16.06 -2.14 0.38
C THR A 40 16.72 -3.05 -0.66
N GLY A 41 16.57 -2.76 -1.95
CA GLY A 41 17.10 -3.57 -3.06
C GLY A 41 16.10 -4.57 -3.64
N ASN A 42 16.53 -5.34 -4.61
CA ASN A 42 15.70 -6.34 -5.29
C ASN A 42 15.87 -7.73 -4.65
N THR A 43 14.74 -8.38 -4.40
CA THR A 43 14.69 -9.77 -3.93
C THR A 43 14.13 -10.64 -5.03
N VAL A 44 14.82 -11.75 -5.34
CA VAL A 44 14.37 -12.74 -6.31
C VAL A 44 14.05 -14.03 -5.59
N PHE A 45 12.79 -14.42 -5.55
CA PHE A 45 12.37 -15.73 -5.06
C PHE A 45 12.64 -16.79 -6.13
N LYS A 46 13.46 -17.81 -5.80
CA LYS A 46 13.87 -18.86 -6.75
C LYS A 46 13.06 -20.14 -6.60
N GLY A 47 12.33 -20.32 -5.52
CA GLY A 47 11.52 -21.51 -5.25
C GLY A 47 11.75 -22.09 -3.85
N PHE A 48 11.20 -23.26 -3.63
CA PHE A 48 11.32 -24.02 -2.38
C PHE A 48 12.23 -25.23 -2.53
N LEU A 49 13.01 -25.50 -1.51
CA LEU A 49 13.62 -26.81 -1.28
C LEU A 49 12.76 -27.52 -0.22
N ILE A 50 12.16 -28.62 -0.60
CA ILE A 50 11.30 -29.42 0.27
C ILE A 50 11.82 -30.87 0.34
N ASN A 51 11.39 -31.64 1.34
CA ASN A 51 11.71 -33.04 1.46
C ASN A 51 11.17 -33.83 0.25
N ASN A 52 11.80 -34.97 -0.08
CA ASN A 52 11.47 -35.75 -1.28
C ASN A 52 10.03 -36.28 -1.32
N ASP A 53 9.41 -36.48 -0.17
CA ASP A 53 8.03 -36.95 0.03
C ASP A 53 7.01 -35.83 0.23
N ALA A 54 7.44 -34.59 0.27
CA ALA A 54 6.57 -33.43 0.40
C ALA A 54 6.05 -32.95 -0.96
N HIS A 55 4.86 -32.37 -0.97
CA HIS A 55 4.23 -31.82 -2.16
C HIS A 55 3.76 -30.39 -1.94
N LEU A 56 3.96 -29.55 -2.96
CA LEU A 56 3.41 -28.18 -2.96
C LEU A 56 1.99 -28.20 -3.54
N PHE A 57 1.09 -27.51 -2.86
CA PHE A 57 -0.28 -27.29 -3.33
C PHE A 57 -0.46 -25.82 -3.67
N MET A 58 -1.19 -25.54 -4.75
CA MET A 58 -1.58 -24.18 -5.06
C MET A 58 -2.58 -23.67 -4.00
N PRO A 59 -2.39 -22.46 -3.46
CA PRO A 59 -3.36 -21.89 -2.56
C PRO A 59 -4.67 -21.59 -3.28
N SER A 60 -5.78 -21.58 -2.56
CA SER A 60 -7.04 -21.07 -3.09
C SER A 60 -6.94 -19.58 -3.37
N ILE A 61 -7.34 -19.17 -4.57
CA ILE A 61 -7.43 -17.75 -4.93
C ILE A 61 -8.66 -17.17 -4.22
N LYS A 62 -8.48 -16.04 -3.55
CA LYS A 62 -9.58 -15.32 -2.92
C LYS A 62 -10.43 -14.62 -3.97
N GLU A 63 -11.74 -14.58 -3.76
CA GLU A 63 -12.68 -13.93 -4.69
C GLU A 63 -12.58 -12.40 -4.66
N ARG A 64 -12.33 -11.83 -3.45
CA ARG A 64 -12.19 -10.39 -3.25
C ARG A 64 -10.77 -9.97 -3.57
N LYS A 65 -10.63 -8.83 -4.25
CA LYS A 65 -9.32 -8.27 -4.64
C LYS A 65 -9.31 -6.77 -4.39
N ILE A 66 -8.32 -6.31 -3.67
CA ILE A 66 -8.11 -4.89 -3.37
C ILE A 66 -6.71 -4.49 -3.78
N GLU A 67 -6.60 -3.38 -4.51
CA GLU A 67 -5.32 -2.73 -4.81
C GLU A 67 -5.20 -1.44 -4.04
N PHE A 68 -4.07 -1.27 -3.36
CA PHE A 68 -3.71 -0.06 -2.64
C PHE A 68 -2.61 0.68 -3.39
N ILE A 69 -2.86 1.93 -3.72
CA ILE A 69 -1.91 2.80 -4.40
C ILE A 69 -1.65 3.98 -3.47
N GLY A 70 -0.39 4.14 -3.03
CA GLY A 70 -0.12 5.13 -2.01
C GLY A 70 1.34 5.47 -1.83
N ASP A 71 1.62 6.18 -0.75
CA ASP A 71 2.95 6.61 -0.36
C ASP A 71 3.51 5.81 0.83
N SER A 72 4.30 6.45 1.68
CA SER A 72 4.92 5.84 2.87
C SER A 72 3.92 5.25 3.86
N TYR A 73 2.72 5.83 3.98
CA TYR A 73 1.67 5.28 4.85
C TYR A 73 1.21 3.92 4.33
N THR A 74 1.09 3.77 3.03
CA THR A 74 0.75 2.48 2.41
C THR A 74 1.90 1.49 2.47
N CYS A 75 3.15 1.93 2.37
CA CYS A 75 4.34 1.09 2.54
C CYS A 75 4.48 0.51 3.96
N GLY A 76 3.99 1.22 5.00
CA GLY A 76 4.24 0.88 6.40
C GLY A 76 5.59 1.41 6.90
N TYR A 77 6.03 2.54 6.33
CA TYR A 77 7.24 3.25 6.75
C TYR A 77 7.14 3.67 8.21
N GLY A 78 8.17 3.40 8.99
CA GLY A 78 8.27 3.84 10.38
C GLY A 78 7.29 3.18 11.36
N ILE A 79 6.59 2.12 10.96
CA ILE A 79 5.49 1.50 11.71
C ILE A 79 5.92 0.93 13.07
N TYR A 80 7.17 0.48 13.20
CA TYR A 80 7.75 0.02 14.46
C TYR A 80 8.53 1.12 15.20
N GLY A 81 8.47 2.37 14.73
CA GLY A 81 9.07 3.49 15.44
C GLY A 81 8.51 3.65 16.85
N LYS A 82 9.37 3.95 17.81
CA LYS A 82 8.99 4.14 19.21
C LYS A 82 8.23 5.44 19.45
N ASN A 83 8.53 6.44 18.64
CA ASN A 83 7.89 7.75 18.62
C ASN A 83 8.26 8.49 17.32
N HIS A 84 7.63 9.63 17.10
CA HIS A 84 7.81 10.42 15.88
C HIS A 84 9.18 11.09 15.71
N ASP A 85 9.99 11.17 16.76
CA ASP A 85 11.35 11.75 16.72
C ASP A 85 12.41 10.69 16.36
N GLU A 86 12.05 9.41 16.38
CA GLU A 86 12.93 8.34 15.91
C GLU A 86 13.02 8.37 14.39
N HIS A 87 14.26 8.43 13.88
CA HIS A 87 14.47 8.37 12.44
C HIS A 87 14.24 6.98 11.88
N PHE A 88 13.77 6.94 10.64
CA PHE A 88 13.55 5.71 9.90
C PHE A 88 14.79 4.82 9.84
N SER A 89 14.54 3.55 9.97
CA SER A 89 15.44 2.47 9.58
C SER A 89 14.65 1.36 8.91
N TYR A 90 15.30 0.52 8.12
CA TYR A 90 14.61 -0.61 7.48
C TYR A 90 14.00 -1.61 8.48
N ASP A 91 14.47 -1.61 9.72
CA ASP A 91 13.91 -2.41 10.82
C ASP A 91 12.60 -1.81 11.37
N THR A 92 12.29 -0.57 11.02
CA THR A 92 11.05 0.10 11.43
C THR A 92 9.96 0.07 10.36
N GLU A 93 10.19 -0.57 9.21
CA GLU A 93 9.22 -0.69 8.12
C GLU A 93 8.59 -2.08 8.07
N ASP A 94 7.27 -2.15 7.92
CA ASP A 94 6.58 -3.43 7.70
C ASP A 94 5.24 -3.24 6.97
N ASN A 95 5.23 -3.54 5.68
CA ASN A 95 4.01 -3.50 4.87
C ASN A 95 2.97 -4.52 5.33
N TYR A 96 3.37 -5.66 5.90
CA TYR A 96 2.44 -6.72 6.31
C TYR A 96 1.44 -6.27 7.38
N ILE A 97 1.86 -5.34 8.24
CA ILE A 97 1.00 -4.76 9.28
C ILE A 97 0.56 -3.33 8.96
N SER A 98 0.73 -2.87 7.71
CA SER A 98 0.15 -1.61 7.25
C SER A 98 -1.38 -1.68 7.23
N TYR A 99 -2.03 -0.53 7.27
CA TYR A 99 -3.50 -0.43 7.24
C TYR A 99 -4.12 -1.18 6.06
N GLY A 100 -3.49 -1.12 4.90
CA GLY A 100 -3.97 -1.77 3.69
C GLY A 100 -3.91 -3.30 3.79
N ALA A 101 -2.77 -3.83 4.23
CA ALA A 101 -2.58 -5.27 4.38
C ALA A 101 -3.49 -5.87 5.47
N ILE A 102 -3.69 -5.15 6.58
CA ILE A 102 -4.63 -5.56 7.64
C ILE A 102 -6.07 -5.55 7.11
N THR A 103 -6.48 -4.48 6.40
CA THR A 103 -7.81 -4.37 5.80
C THR A 103 -8.08 -5.52 4.83
N ALA A 104 -7.15 -5.82 3.93
CA ALA A 104 -7.31 -6.91 2.96
C ALA A 104 -7.46 -8.28 3.65
N ARG A 105 -6.63 -8.58 4.67
CA ARG A 105 -6.75 -9.82 5.43
C ARG A 105 -8.08 -9.91 6.18
N THR A 106 -8.52 -8.81 6.81
CA THR A 106 -9.79 -8.77 7.55
C THR A 106 -11.00 -8.96 6.65
N LEU A 107 -10.91 -8.54 5.39
CA LEU A 107 -11.94 -8.72 4.36
C LEU A 107 -11.79 -10.01 3.57
N GLU A 108 -10.82 -10.86 3.92
CA GLU A 108 -10.49 -12.09 3.17
C GLU A 108 -10.24 -11.81 1.67
N ALA A 109 -9.57 -10.70 1.38
CA ALA A 109 -9.26 -10.25 0.02
C ALA A 109 -7.81 -10.54 -0.36
N GLU A 110 -7.55 -10.73 -1.67
CA GLU A 110 -6.21 -10.62 -2.25
C GLU A 110 -5.72 -9.17 -2.08
N TYR A 111 -4.46 -9.02 -1.76
CA TYR A 111 -3.81 -7.75 -1.49
C TYR A 111 -2.75 -7.44 -2.55
N THR A 112 -2.84 -6.27 -3.14
CA THR A 112 -1.76 -5.69 -3.96
C THR A 112 -1.48 -4.28 -3.47
N ALA A 113 -0.20 -3.94 -3.30
CA ALA A 113 0.23 -2.58 -2.96
C ALA A 113 1.18 -2.05 -4.02
N VAL A 114 0.84 -0.89 -4.57
CA VAL A 114 1.69 -0.09 -5.46
C VAL A 114 2.02 1.19 -4.73
N CYS A 115 3.05 1.14 -3.91
CA CYS A 115 3.39 2.24 -3.01
C CYS A 115 4.88 2.52 -2.97
N ARG A 116 5.20 3.74 -2.56
CA ARG A 116 6.58 4.19 -2.38
C ARG A 116 6.65 5.38 -1.45
N SER A 117 7.59 5.37 -0.51
CA SER A 117 7.84 6.50 0.38
C SER A 117 8.33 7.72 -0.36
N GLY A 118 7.80 8.88 0.02
CA GLY A 118 8.13 10.16 -0.59
C GLY A 118 7.43 10.47 -1.91
N ILE A 119 6.67 9.53 -2.49
CA ILE A 119 5.96 9.75 -3.75
C ILE A 119 4.71 10.60 -3.53
N GLY A 120 4.38 11.44 -4.50
CA GLY A 120 3.13 12.21 -4.51
C GLY A 120 2.34 12.05 -5.79
N MET A 121 1.26 12.79 -5.89
CA MET A 121 0.38 12.81 -7.07
C MET A 121 0.90 13.77 -8.14
N LEU A 122 1.18 15.02 -7.77
CA LEU A 122 1.69 16.09 -8.63
C LEU A 122 3.18 16.31 -8.41
N GLN A 123 3.62 16.17 -7.16
CA GLN A 123 5.01 16.32 -6.73
C GLN A 123 5.27 15.44 -5.50
N GLY A 124 6.46 14.85 -5.43
CA GLY A 124 6.90 14.10 -4.27
C GLY A 124 7.39 15.01 -3.14
N TYR A 125 7.84 14.41 -2.05
CA TYR A 125 8.39 15.10 -0.89
C TYR A 125 9.46 16.12 -1.30
N GLY A 126 9.41 17.31 -0.70
CA GLY A 126 10.31 18.41 -1.03
C GLY A 126 10.09 19.02 -2.42
N GLY A 127 8.96 18.75 -3.10
CA GLY A 127 8.61 19.32 -4.41
C GLY A 127 9.25 18.65 -5.61
N THR A 128 9.72 17.40 -5.49
CA THR A 128 10.31 16.63 -6.59
C THR A 128 9.26 16.30 -7.66
N ARG A 129 9.52 16.55 -8.96
CA ARG A 129 8.52 16.39 -10.03
C ARG A 129 8.74 15.22 -10.96
N ASN A 130 9.93 14.66 -10.98
CA ASN A 130 10.26 13.47 -11.76
C ASN A 130 9.95 12.15 -11.04
N PHE A 131 9.22 12.24 -9.92
CA PHE A 131 8.98 11.15 -9.00
C PHE A 131 7.56 11.22 -8.46
N THR A 132 6.58 10.90 -9.32
CA THR A 132 5.16 10.93 -8.97
C THR A 132 4.48 9.61 -9.31
N GLN A 133 3.45 9.28 -8.58
CA GLN A 133 2.71 8.02 -8.78
C GLN A 133 2.19 7.86 -10.22
N PRO A 134 1.61 8.88 -10.88
CA PRO A 134 1.19 8.76 -12.28
C PRO A 134 2.30 8.40 -13.27
N LEU A 135 3.54 8.78 -12.99
CA LEU A 135 4.70 8.47 -13.83
C LEU A 135 5.20 7.04 -13.63
N LEU A 136 5.13 6.52 -12.40
CA LEU A 136 5.73 5.23 -12.05
C LEU A 136 4.73 4.07 -12.02
N PHE A 137 3.43 4.35 -12.10
CA PHE A 137 2.38 3.35 -11.88
C PHE A 137 2.44 2.16 -12.84
N ASP A 138 2.88 2.35 -14.08
CA ASP A 138 2.92 1.28 -15.08
C ASP A 138 4.17 0.40 -14.98
N GLU A 139 5.16 0.77 -14.16
CA GLU A 139 6.40 0.02 -14.01
C GLU A 139 6.24 -1.08 -12.96
N ILE A 140 6.56 -2.35 -13.31
CA ILE A 140 6.59 -3.46 -12.35
C ILE A 140 7.76 -3.27 -11.37
N ILE A 141 8.93 -2.99 -11.94
CA ILE A 141 10.14 -2.68 -11.19
C ILE A 141 10.61 -1.33 -11.71
N GLN A 142 10.80 -0.40 -10.83
CA GLN A 142 11.22 0.95 -11.19
C GLN A 142 12.45 0.94 -12.09
N HIS A 143 12.39 1.71 -13.18
CA HIS A 143 13.43 1.82 -14.22
C HIS A 143 13.69 0.54 -15.02
N SER A 144 12.84 -0.48 -14.91
CA SER A 144 13.05 -1.78 -15.60
C SER A 144 12.51 -1.84 -17.03
N LYS A 145 11.76 -0.84 -17.51
CA LYS A 145 11.01 -0.86 -18.77
C LYS A 145 10.00 -2.01 -18.90
N SER A 146 9.80 -2.79 -17.85
CA SER A 146 8.78 -3.83 -17.82
C SER A 146 7.44 -3.24 -17.39
N SER A 147 6.38 -3.50 -18.15
CA SER A 147 5.03 -3.03 -17.87
C SER A 147 4.19 -4.12 -17.20
N TRP A 148 3.34 -3.70 -16.28
CA TRP A 148 2.37 -4.60 -15.65
C TRP A 148 1.25 -4.95 -16.63
N ASN A 149 0.85 -6.23 -16.64
CA ASN A 149 -0.32 -6.67 -17.40
C ASN A 149 -1.57 -6.59 -16.52
N TYR A 150 -2.27 -5.48 -16.59
CA TYR A 150 -3.47 -5.21 -15.79
C TYR A 150 -4.60 -6.22 -16.01
N ALA A 151 -4.63 -6.95 -17.13
CA ALA A 151 -5.64 -7.97 -17.38
C ALA A 151 -5.51 -9.20 -16.48
N THR A 152 -4.33 -9.46 -15.93
CA THR A 152 -4.09 -10.62 -15.04
C THR A 152 -4.63 -10.43 -13.62
N TYR A 153 -4.82 -9.18 -13.19
CA TYR A 153 -5.35 -8.85 -11.88
C TYR A 153 -6.37 -7.73 -12.00
N GLN A 154 -7.62 -8.03 -11.73
CA GLN A 154 -8.73 -7.07 -11.79
C GLN A 154 -9.31 -6.88 -10.39
N PRO A 155 -8.92 -5.82 -9.66
CA PRO A 155 -9.44 -5.54 -8.33
C PRO A 155 -10.90 -5.05 -8.40
N GLN A 156 -11.71 -5.41 -7.41
CA GLN A 156 -13.03 -4.82 -7.23
C GLN A 156 -12.97 -3.44 -6.59
N VAL A 157 -11.89 -3.18 -5.83
CA VAL A 157 -11.65 -1.90 -5.16
C VAL A 157 -10.21 -1.46 -5.36
N VAL A 158 -10.03 -0.18 -5.69
CA VAL A 158 -8.74 0.51 -5.71
C VAL A 158 -8.77 1.62 -4.67
N ILE A 159 -7.83 1.63 -3.75
CA ILE A 159 -7.66 2.67 -2.73
C ILE A 159 -6.51 3.55 -3.17
N LEU A 160 -6.75 4.86 -3.32
CA LEU A 160 -5.74 5.88 -3.62
C LEU A 160 -5.51 6.71 -2.36
N GLU A 161 -4.40 6.49 -1.67
CA GLU A 161 -3.99 7.28 -0.51
C GLU A 161 -2.71 8.04 -0.87
N LEU A 162 -2.88 9.27 -1.38
CA LEU A 162 -1.82 10.12 -1.92
C LEU A 162 -2.12 11.59 -1.69
N GLY A 163 -1.05 12.38 -1.54
CA GLY A 163 -1.13 13.82 -1.41
C GLY A 163 -0.35 14.37 -0.21
N THR A 164 -0.04 13.54 0.76
CA THR A 164 0.77 13.90 1.93
C THR A 164 2.11 14.52 1.52
N ASN A 165 2.77 13.92 0.55
CA ASN A 165 4.04 14.43 0.03
C ASN A 165 3.88 15.70 -0.81
N ASP A 166 2.76 15.84 -1.51
CA ASP A 166 2.46 17.04 -2.31
C ASP A 166 2.40 18.30 -1.45
N ILE A 167 1.83 18.20 -0.24
CA ILE A 167 1.69 19.33 0.70
C ILE A 167 2.92 19.55 1.59
N SER A 168 4.00 18.79 1.42
CA SER A 168 5.26 19.00 2.15
C SER A 168 5.85 20.39 1.86
N VAL A 169 5.63 20.87 0.65
CA VAL A 169 5.92 22.25 0.20
C VAL A 169 4.65 22.87 -0.38
N ASP A 170 4.73 24.07 -0.93
CA ASP A 170 3.59 24.70 -1.57
C ASP A 170 3.15 23.90 -2.80
N VAL A 171 1.83 23.67 -2.92
CA VAL A 171 1.22 22.89 -3.97
C VAL A 171 0.25 23.74 -4.79
N ASP A 172 0.32 23.63 -6.10
CA ASP A 172 -0.66 24.18 -7.03
C ASP A 172 -1.93 23.30 -6.97
N ALA A 173 -2.94 23.76 -6.23
CA ALA A 173 -4.14 23.00 -5.97
C ALA A 173 -4.92 22.62 -7.24
N GLU A 174 -4.96 23.51 -8.24
CA GLU A 174 -5.67 23.24 -9.50
C GLU A 174 -4.95 22.16 -10.30
N LYS A 175 -3.62 22.24 -10.41
CA LYS A 175 -2.84 21.20 -11.07
C LYS A 175 -2.89 19.87 -10.32
N PHE A 176 -2.86 19.89 -8.99
CA PHE A 176 -3.02 18.67 -8.19
C PHE A 176 -4.35 17.98 -8.53
N ILE A 177 -5.45 18.73 -8.47
CA ILE A 177 -6.78 18.21 -8.77
C ILE A 177 -6.85 17.66 -10.20
N ALA A 178 -6.35 18.40 -11.18
CA ALA A 178 -6.34 17.97 -12.57
C ALA A 178 -5.51 16.69 -12.79
N THR A 179 -4.32 16.62 -12.21
CA THR A 179 -3.43 15.45 -12.30
C THR A 179 -4.07 14.22 -11.65
N TYR A 180 -4.67 14.39 -10.47
CA TYR A 180 -5.35 13.31 -9.76
C TYR A 180 -6.53 12.77 -10.59
N GLN A 181 -7.35 13.64 -11.17
CA GLN A 181 -8.44 13.24 -12.05
C GLN A 181 -7.97 12.48 -13.29
N GLN A 182 -6.86 12.91 -13.90
CA GLN A 182 -6.25 12.19 -15.03
C GLN A 182 -5.79 10.80 -14.60
N PHE A 183 -5.20 10.69 -13.42
CA PHE A 183 -4.77 9.41 -12.88
C PHE A 183 -5.95 8.46 -12.58
N ILE A 184 -7.04 8.97 -12.01
CA ILE A 184 -8.29 8.20 -11.83
C ILE A 184 -8.82 7.68 -13.19
N ARG A 185 -8.79 8.51 -14.25
CA ARG A 185 -9.21 8.08 -15.60
C ARG A 185 -8.31 6.99 -16.15
N LYS A 186 -7.00 7.08 -15.92
CA LYS A 186 -6.02 6.05 -16.28
C LYS A 186 -6.34 4.74 -15.59
N ILE A 187 -6.56 4.76 -14.27
CA ILE A 187 -6.94 3.58 -13.47
C ILE A 187 -8.27 2.98 -13.95
N ARG A 188 -9.27 3.83 -14.24
CA ARG A 188 -10.55 3.40 -14.79
C ARG A 188 -10.39 2.67 -16.13
N GLY A 189 -9.44 3.12 -16.96
CA GLY A 189 -9.10 2.44 -18.23
C GLY A 189 -8.57 1.02 -18.01
N TYR A 190 -7.79 0.80 -16.96
CA TYR A 190 -7.26 -0.53 -16.61
C TYR A 190 -8.26 -1.40 -15.84
N TYR A 191 -9.07 -0.79 -14.99
CA TYR A 191 -10.02 -1.44 -14.08
C TYR A 191 -11.43 -0.88 -14.28
N PRO A 192 -12.12 -1.23 -15.38
CA PRO A 192 -13.38 -0.58 -15.77
C PRO A 192 -14.49 -0.75 -14.74
N ASN A 193 -14.49 -1.83 -13.98
CA ASN A 193 -15.54 -2.17 -13.01
C ASN A 193 -15.18 -1.86 -11.54
N ALA A 194 -13.93 -1.46 -11.25
CA ALA A 194 -13.49 -1.22 -9.89
C ALA A 194 -14.20 -0.02 -9.25
N LYS A 195 -14.47 -0.10 -7.97
CA LYS A 195 -14.76 1.09 -7.15
C LYS A 195 -13.43 1.74 -6.76
N ILE A 196 -13.28 3.03 -7.06
CA ILE A 196 -12.08 3.80 -6.76
C ILE A 196 -12.38 4.67 -5.54
N VAL A 197 -11.61 4.48 -4.48
CA VAL A 197 -11.72 5.25 -3.24
C VAL A 197 -10.52 6.16 -3.11
N CYS A 198 -10.74 7.47 -3.18
CA CYS A 198 -9.72 8.48 -2.94
C CYS A 198 -9.70 8.77 -1.43
N ALA A 199 -8.69 8.26 -0.75
CA ALA A 199 -8.55 8.37 0.69
C ALA A 199 -7.65 9.56 1.06
N ALA A 200 -8.13 10.40 1.97
CA ALA A 200 -7.29 11.37 2.66
C ALA A 200 -6.69 10.71 3.91
N GLY A 201 -5.38 10.78 4.05
CA GLY A 201 -4.66 10.28 5.22
C GLY A 201 -5.07 10.99 6.51
N PRO A 202 -4.68 10.45 7.67
CA PRO A 202 -4.99 11.07 8.96
C PRO A 202 -4.39 12.48 9.03
N ASN A 203 -5.20 13.42 9.51
CA ASN A 203 -4.83 14.82 9.62
C ASN A 203 -4.26 15.11 11.03
N PRO A 204 -2.97 15.42 11.16
CA PRO A 204 -2.38 15.82 12.44
C PRO A 204 -2.72 17.26 12.85
N GLY A 205 -3.46 17.99 12.02
CA GLY A 205 -3.81 19.40 12.20
C GLY A 205 -3.06 20.33 11.25
N GLY A 206 -3.62 21.53 11.07
CA GLY A 206 -3.04 22.61 10.28
C GLY A 206 -3.62 22.78 8.88
N ASP A 207 -3.40 23.98 8.32
CA ASP A 207 -4.05 24.43 7.09
C ASP A 207 -3.69 23.58 5.86
N LYS A 208 -2.47 23.06 5.78
CA LYS A 208 -2.00 22.21 4.68
C LYS A 208 -2.81 20.90 4.59
N TRP A 209 -3.12 20.29 5.73
CA TRP A 209 -3.92 19.06 5.78
C TRP A 209 -5.38 19.32 5.43
N ILE A 210 -5.94 20.42 5.93
CA ILE A 210 -7.29 20.87 5.55
C ILE A 210 -7.35 21.15 4.04
N LEU A 211 -6.31 21.74 3.47
CA LEU A 211 -6.21 21.95 2.02
C LEU A 211 -6.20 20.63 1.26
N LEU A 212 -5.41 19.65 1.72
CA LEU A 212 -5.34 18.32 1.09
C LEU A 212 -6.71 17.64 1.06
N GLN A 213 -7.41 17.61 2.20
CA GLN A 213 -8.76 17.04 2.29
C GLN A 213 -9.72 17.72 1.30
N LYS A 214 -9.70 19.07 1.23
CA LYS A 214 -10.51 19.83 0.28
C LYS A 214 -10.14 19.52 -1.18
N MET A 215 -8.86 19.39 -1.50
CA MET A 215 -8.40 19.04 -2.84
C MET A 215 -8.90 17.66 -3.25
N ILE A 216 -8.72 16.64 -2.41
CA ILE A 216 -9.16 15.26 -2.72
C ILE A 216 -10.70 15.20 -2.84
N HIS A 217 -11.42 15.87 -1.94
CA HIS A 217 -12.88 15.97 -2.05
C HIS A 217 -13.30 16.63 -3.37
N SER A 218 -12.60 17.70 -3.79
CA SER A 218 -12.83 18.38 -5.07
C SER A 218 -12.52 17.46 -6.27
N VAL A 219 -11.49 16.62 -6.18
CA VAL A 219 -11.18 15.60 -7.20
C VAL A 219 -12.38 14.70 -7.46
N VAL A 220 -12.92 14.10 -6.40
CA VAL A 220 -14.05 13.18 -6.49
C VAL A 220 -15.30 13.86 -7.07
N ASN A 221 -15.62 15.07 -6.59
CA ASN A 221 -16.80 15.81 -7.04
C ASN A 221 -16.72 16.23 -8.51
N LYS A 222 -15.52 16.48 -9.03
CA LYS A 222 -15.32 17.03 -10.38
C LYS A 222 -14.88 15.99 -11.42
N VAL A 223 -14.51 14.76 -11.02
CA VAL A 223 -13.97 13.78 -11.97
C VAL A 223 -14.98 13.30 -13.00
N ASN A 224 -16.27 13.44 -12.71
CA ASN A 224 -17.39 13.05 -13.57
C ASN A 224 -17.29 11.58 -14.07
N LEU A 225 -17.02 10.67 -13.12
CA LEU A 225 -17.02 9.23 -13.32
C LEU A 225 -17.85 8.55 -12.22
N THR A 226 -18.54 7.48 -12.58
CA THR A 226 -19.25 6.63 -11.62
C THR A 226 -18.27 5.79 -10.82
N ASN A 227 -18.69 5.33 -9.65
CA ASN A 227 -17.90 4.46 -8.77
C ASN A 227 -16.56 5.08 -8.35
N VAL A 228 -16.53 6.39 -8.10
CA VAL A 228 -15.43 7.12 -7.48
C VAL A 228 -15.93 7.72 -6.17
N TYR A 229 -15.24 7.47 -5.08
CA TYR A 229 -15.69 7.79 -3.73
C TYR A 229 -14.61 8.53 -2.96
N TYR A 230 -15.00 9.39 -2.03
CA TYR A 230 -14.12 10.01 -1.05
C TYR A 230 -14.18 9.23 0.26
N PHE A 231 -13.04 9.06 0.89
CA PHE A 231 -12.92 8.53 2.24
C PHE A 231 -11.90 9.36 3.02
N GLU A 232 -12.09 9.50 4.30
CA GLU A 232 -11.21 10.26 5.18
C GLU A 232 -10.96 9.47 6.45
N PHE A 233 -9.68 9.26 6.77
CA PHE A 233 -9.29 8.68 8.04
C PHE A 233 -9.52 9.67 9.18
N SER A 234 -9.84 9.16 10.36
CA SER A 234 -9.94 9.97 11.59
C SER A 234 -8.63 10.70 11.87
N ASN A 235 -8.76 11.92 12.39
CA ASN A 235 -7.63 12.76 12.69
C ASN A 235 -6.83 12.25 13.90
N PHE A 236 -5.53 12.17 13.75
CA PHE A 236 -4.57 11.91 14.84
C PHE A 236 -3.17 12.41 14.45
N THR A 237 -2.32 12.60 15.44
CA THR A 237 -0.91 12.90 15.23
C THR A 237 -0.15 11.59 15.14
N PRO A 238 0.48 11.26 13.99
CA PRO A 238 1.25 10.03 13.83
C PRO A 238 2.43 9.95 14.81
N ASN A 239 2.68 8.76 15.36
CA ASN A 239 3.70 8.56 16.39
C ASN A 239 4.63 7.35 16.13
N GLY A 240 4.82 6.96 14.89
CA GLY A 240 5.92 6.11 14.43
C GLY A 240 7.09 6.93 13.91
N SER A 241 8.15 6.31 13.38
CA SER A 241 9.35 7.02 12.92
C SER A 241 9.02 8.14 11.93
N ASP A 242 9.73 9.27 12.07
CA ASP A 242 9.62 10.43 11.17
C ASP A 242 8.16 10.88 10.95
N TRP A 243 7.35 10.91 12.00
CA TRP A 243 5.94 11.35 11.95
C TRP A 243 5.04 10.47 11.06
N HIS A 244 5.33 9.18 10.97
CA HIS A 244 4.46 8.21 10.31
C HIS A 244 3.56 7.48 11.31
N PRO A 245 2.46 6.89 10.87
CA PRO A 245 1.62 6.07 11.75
C PRO A 245 2.37 4.86 12.30
N ASN A 246 2.27 4.62 13.61
CA ASN A 246 2.78 3.40 14.23
C ASN A 246 1.81 2.21 14.07
N ALA A 247 2.19 1.03 14.57
CA ALA A 247 1.39 -0.19 14.42
C ALA A 247 -0.03 -0.07 14.99
N ILE A 248 -0.21 0.64 16.11
CA ILE A 248 -1.53 0.86 16.72
C ILE A 248 -2.38 1.77 15.84
N GLU A 249 -1.78 2.81 15.29
CA GLU A 249 -2.44 3.78 14.42
C GLU A 249 -2.81 3.13 13.07
N HIS A 250 -1.94 2.30 12.50
CA HIS A 250 -2.27 1.50 11.32
C HIS A 250 -3.43 0.53 11.58
N GLN A 251 -3.49 -0.07 12.77
CA GLN A 251 -4.64 -0.90 13.15
C GLN A 251 -5.94 -0.09 13.21
N LYS A 252 -5.92 1.15 13.75
CA LYS A 252 -7.07 2.06 13.73
C LYS A 252 -7.51 2.39 12.31
N MET A 253 -6.58 2.81 11.47
CA MET A 253 -6.85 3.08 10.04
C MET A 253 -7.48 1.85 9.36
N ALA A 254 -6.97 0.66 9.63
CA ALA A 254 -7.51 -0.58 9.07
C ALA A 254 -8.95 -0.86 9.52
N ILE A 255 -9.28 -0.62 10.78
CA ILE A 255 -10.65 -0.78 11.29
C ILE A 255 -11.62 0.16 10.60
N GLU A 256 -11.23 1.44 10.45
CA GLU A 256 -12.04 2.47 9.78
C GLU A 256 -12.29 2.12 8.32
N LEU A 257 -11.22 1.81 7.57
CA LEU A 257 -11.32 1.47 6.15
C LEU A 257 -12.08 0.16 5.93
N THR A 258 -11.87 -0.85 6.78
CA THR A 258 -12.61 -2.12 6.73
C THR A 258 -14.11 -1.88 6.92
N THR A 259 -14.49 -1.06 7.89
CA THR A 259 -15.89 -0.72 8.15
C THR A 259 -16.52 -0.01 6.96
N TYR A 260 -15.82 0.96 6.39
CA TYR A 260 -16.24 1.67 5.21
C TYR A 260 -16.43 0.73 4.01
N LEU A 261 -15.44 -0.12 3.74
CA LEU A 261 -15.48 -1.04 2.59
C LEU A 261 -16.57 -2.12 2.73
N LYS A 262 -16.84 -2.62 3.94
CA LYS A 262 -17.98 -3.52 4.18
C LYS A 262 -19.29 -2.88 3.76
N GLY A 263 -19.51 -1.63 4.12
CA GLY A 263 -20.70 -0.87 3.71
C GLY A 263 -20.74 -0.60 2.20
N LEU A 264 -19.61 -0.15 1.62
CA LEU A 264 -19.52 0.18 0.21
C LEU A 264 -19.70 -1.02 -0.71
N MET A 265 -19.10 -2.16 -0.35
CA MET A 265 -19.02 -3.35 -1.21
C MET A 265 -20.07 -4.41 -0.88
N GLN A 266 -20.74 -4.28 0.26
CA GLN A 266 -21.65 -5.31 0.80
C GLN A 266 -20.92 -6.65 1.06
N TRP A 267 -19.70 -6.58 1.58
CA TRP A 267 -18.84 -7.73 1.88
C TRP A 267 -19.01 -8.26 3.31
#